data_f2a50d0695b2ad28f28df0ff1ece05dc
#
_entry.id   f2a50d0695b2ad28f28df0ff1ece05dc
#
_cell.length_a   1.000
_cell.length_b   1.000
_cell.length_c   1.000
_cell.angle_alpha   90.00
_cell.angle_beta   90.00
_cell.angle_gamma   90.00
#
_symmetry.space_group_name_H-M   'P 1'
#
loop_
_entity.id
_entity.type
_entity.pdbx_description
1 polymer ?
#
loop_
_entity_poly.entity_id
_entity_poly.type
_entity_poly.pdbx_seq_one_letter_code
_entity_poly.pdbx_strand_id
1 'polypeptide(L)'
;ALRERRNGGRQHHVEIGKREKYSRMFAFSSLIECGFCGGHLTRRKWHSSSKYKKTIWQCVTSTKGGKKLCPDSKGIPEQVIEEAFIESYRLLCSDNQEVMNEFLSRIEKTLGDDANEKNYQKAKKEVKQYKEKRKKLLDKYVDDGIDKETYMSMDAEYEVKYAEAQSQLEYYEKQVQGDDSLRKRIEGFRKTLTQNQVLEEFDRAVFESIVEKVIVGGYDDDGNADPYKVTFIYKTG
;
A
#
# COMPACT_ATOMS: atom_id res chain seq x y z
N ALA A 1 -26.66 -26.71 -14.43
CA ALA A 1 -25.85 -25.74 -15.22
C ALA A 1 -25.82 -24.33 -14.60
N LEU A 2 -26.98 -23.75 -14.19
CA LEU A 2 -27.00 -22.40 -13.56
C LEU A 2 -26.44 -22.38 -12.12
N ARG A 3 -26.62 -23.47 -11.35
CA ARG A 3 -26.05 -23.62 -10.00
C ARG A 3 -24.53 -23.81 -10.04
N GLU A 4 -24.01 -24.53 -11.00
CA GLU A 4 -22.55 -24.75 -11.17
C GLU A 4 -21.82 -23.47 -11.58
N ARG A 5 -22.42 -22.63 -12.44
CA ARG A 5 -21.86 -21.31 -12.79
C ARG A 5 -21.79 -20.35 -11.58
N ARG A 6 -22.73 -20.44 -10.63
CA ARG A 6 -22.69 -19.65 -9.38
C ARG A 6 -21.65 -20.18 -8.39
N ASN A 7 -21.38 -21.49 -8.37
CA ASN A 7 -20.40 -22.08 -7.48
C ASN A 7 -18.97 -21.99 -8.02
N GLY A 8 -18.78 -22.04 -9.34
CA GLY A 8 -17.45 -21.88 -9.95
C GLY A 8 -16.77 -20.54 -9.64
N GLY A 9 -17.55 -19.45 -9.45
CA GLY A 9 -17.04 -18.16 -8.98
C GLY A 9 -16.63 -18.13 -7.50
N ARG A 10 -17.04 -19.11 -6.69
CA ARG A 10 -16.71 -19.20 -5.25
C ARG A 10 -15.56 -20.15 -4.95
N GLN A 11 -15.23 -21.06 -5.85
CA GLN A 11 -14.17 -22.05 -5.63
C GLN A 11 -12.73 -21.50 -5.81
N HIS A 12 -12.57 -20.28 -6.36
CA HIS A 12 -11.27 -19.62 -6.45
C HIS A 12 -10.84 -18.88 -5.17
N HIS A 13 -11.49 -19.12 -4.04
CA HIS A 13 -11.11 -18.56 -2.74
C HIS A 13 -10.26 -19.57 -1.95
N VAL A 14 -9.07 -19.84 -2.39
CA VAL A 14 -8.17 -20.79 -1.70
C VAL A 14 -7.32 -20.11 -0.62
N GLU A 15 -7.20 -18.78 -0.61
CA GLU A 15 -6.47 -18.09 0.45
C GLU A 15 -7.22 -16.84 0.90
N ILE A 16 -7.51 -16.79 2.21
CA ILE A 16 -8.03 -15.60 2.89
C ILE A 16 -6.97 -14.50 2.75
N GLY A 17 -7.25 -13.52 1.87
CA GLY A 17 -6.36 -12.38 1.64
C GLY A 17 -6.01 -12.08 0.18
N LYS A 18 -6.10 -13.04 -0.75
CA LYS A 18 -5.76 -12.82 -2.17
C LYS A 18 -6.99 -12.68 -3.07
N ARG A 19 -7.73 -11.58 -2.95
CA ARG A 19 -8.78 -11.21 -3.91
C ARG A 19 -8.26 -10.39 -5.09
N GLU A 20 -7.08 -10.66 -5.59
CA GLU A 20 -6.40 -9.78 -6.54
C GLU A 20 -6.99 -9.77 -7.96
N LYS A 21 -7.57 -10.88 -8.42
CA LYS A 21 -7.94 -11.03 -9.84
C LYS A 21 -9.23 -10.33 -10.28
N TYR A 22 -10.16 -10.03 -9.36
CA TYR A 22 -11.45 -9.40 -9.67
C TYR A 22 -11.63 -8.00 -9.08
N SER A 23 -10.71 -7.59 -8.22
CA SER A 23 -10.81 -6.35 -7.45
C SER A 23 -10.43 -5.10 -8.25
N ARG A 24 -9.70 -5.24 -9.37
CA ARG A 24 -9.16 -4.11 -10.15
C ARG A 24 -9.77 -3.96 -11.55
N MET A 25 -10.97 -4.49 -11.79
CA MET A 25 -11.63 -4.38 -13.10
C MET A 25 -11.94 -2.92 -13.48
N PHE A 26 -12.38 -2.11 -12.53
CA PHE A 26 -12.69 -0.69 -12.72
C PHE A 26 -11.77 0.17 -11.85
N ALA A 27 -11.54 1.42 -12.23
CA ALA A 27 -10.60 2.32 -11.56
C ALA A 27 -10.81 2.42 -10.05
N PHE A 28 -12.06 2.51 -9.60
CA PHE A 28 -12.40 2.64 -8.18
C PHE A 28 -12.57 1.30 -7.45
N SER A 29 -12.45 0.14 -8.15
CA SER A 29 -12.59 -1.17 -7.53
C SER A 29 -11.57 -1.36 -6.41
N SER A 30 -12.01 -1.80 -5.24
CA SER A 30 -11.22 -2.02 -4.02
C SER A 30 -10.64 -0.76 -3.37
N LEU A 31 -10.75 0.40 -4.00
CA LEU A 31 -10.24 1.66 -3.47
C LEU A 31 -11.34 2.53 -2.83
N ILE A 32 -12.63 2.23 -3.10
CA ILE A 32 -13.74 3.09 -2.72
C ILE A 32 -14.49 2.54 -1.50
N GLU A 33 -14.63 3.37 -0.48
CA GLU A 33 -15.28 3.04 0.80
C GLU A 33 -16.35 4.06 1.18
N CYS A 34 -17.29 3.62 2.01
CA CYS A 34 -18.39 4.45 2.51
C CYS A 34 -17.94 5.23 3.76
N GLY A 35 -18.01 6.55 3.72
CA GLY A 35 -17.63 7.42 4.84
C GLY A 35 -18.56 7.32 6.05
N PHE A 36 -19.75 6.71 5.92
CA PHE A 36 -20.68 6.53 7.04
C PHE A 36 -20.47 5.23 7.81
N CYS A 37 -20.08 4.14 7.12
CA CYS A 37 -20.00 2.82 7.75
C CYS A 37 -18.68 2.07 7.47
N GLY A 38 -17.73 2.66 6.74
CA GLY A 38 -16.47 2.01 6.36
C GLY A 38 -16.60 0.83 5.37
N GLY A 39 -17.82 0.47 4.98
CA GLY A 39 -18.06 -0.62 4.05
C GLY A 39 -17.68 -0.26 2.61
N HIS A 40 -17.27 -1.25 1.82
CA HIS A 40 -16.93 -1.02 0.41
C HIS A 40 -18.14 -0.60 -0.43
N LEU A 41 -17.89 0.16 -1.49
CA LEU A 41 -18.90 0.42 -2.52
C LEU A 41 -18.75 -0.59 -3.66
N THR A 42 -19.89 -0.89 -4.31
CA THR A 42 -19.94 -1.73 -5.52
C THR A 42 -20.50 -0.97 -6.71
N ARG A 43 -19.90 -1.21 -7.87
CA ARG A 43 -20.31 -0.66 -9.14
C ARG A 43 -21.59 -1.32 -9.64
N ARG A 44 -22.57 -0.52 -10.03
CA ARG A 44 -23.85 -0.99 -10.56
C ARG A 44 -24.29 -0.16 -11.77
N LYS A 45 -24.94 -0.84 -12.72
CA LYS A 45 -25.65 -0.16 -13.80
C LYS A 45 -27.08 0.15 -13.32
N TRP A 46 -27.45 1.40 -13.35
CA TRP A 46 -28.80 1.85 -13.03
C TRP A 46 -29.56 2.19 -14.29
N HIS A 47 -30.84 1.86 -14.36
CA HIS A 47 -31.69 2.04 -15.54
C HIS A 47 -31.08 1.48 -16.84
N SER A 48 -30.54 0.24 -16.77
CA SER A 48 -29.75 -0.37 -17.85
C SER A 48 -30.51 -0.51 -19.18
N SER A 49 -31.85 -0.56 -19.15
CA SER A 49 -32.74 -0.71 -20.31
C SER A 49 -33.33 0.61 -20.79
N SER A 50 -32.96 1.76 -20.25
CA SER A 50 -33.55 3.05 -20.59
C SER A 50 -32.51 4.06 -21.07
N LYS A 51 -32.95 5.17 -21.66
CA LYS A 51 -32.12 6.32 -22.04
C LYS A 51 -31.42 6.99 -20.83
N TYR A 52 -31.90 6.71 -19.62
CA TYR A 52 -31.33 7.23 -18.36
C TYR A 52 -30.31 6.29 -17.74
N LYS A 53 -29.79 5.35 -18.50
CA LYS A 53 -28.75 4.44 -18.09
C LYS A 53 -27.54 5.18 -17.54
N LYS A 54 -27.15 4.87 -16.28
CA LYS A 54 -25.93 5.39 -15.65
C LYS A 54 -25.26 4.33 -14.81
N THR A 55 -23.98 4.50 -14.63
CA THR A 55 -23.15 3.71 -13.72
C THR A 55 -23.08 4.44 -12.38
N ILE A 56 -23.33 3.71 -11.30
CA ILE A 56 -23.28 4.26 -9.94
C ILE A 56 -22.45 3.35 -9.05
N TRP A 57 -21.90 3.93 -7.99
CA TRP A 57 -21.28 3.22 -6.88
C TRP A 57 -22.19 3.29 -5.66
N GLN A 58 -22.45 2.14 -5.04
CA GLN A 58 -23.35 2.00 -3.89
C GLN A 58 -22.70 1.24 -2.75
N CYS A 59 -22.94 1.69 -1.52
CA CYS A 59 -22.50 1.02 -0.31
C CYS A 59 -23.07 -0.41 -0.22
N VAL A 60 -22.18 -1.38 0.00
CA VAL A 60 -22.54 -2.82 0.13
C VAL A 60 -23.40 -3.04 1.37
N THR A 61 -23.07 -2.38 2.48
CA THR A 61 -23.80 -2.48 3.75
C THR A 61 -25.24 -2.03 3.58
N SER A 62 -25.48 -0.86 2.97
CA SER A 62 -26.80 -0.35 2.67
C SER A 62 -27.58 -1.23 1.68
N THR A 63 -26.85 -1.81 0.70
CA THR A 63 -27.49 -2.62 -0.35
C THR A 63 -27.90 -4.01 0.13
N LYS A 64 -27.06 -4.66 0.96
CA LYS A 64 -27.28 -6.03 1.48
C LYS A 64 -28.08 -6.04 2.77
N GLY A 65 -27.80 -5.11 3.67
CA GLY A 65 -28.42 -5.02 4.99
C GLY A 65 -29.54 -4.00 5.10
N GLY A 66 -29.79 -3.26 4.01
CA GLY A 66 -30.83 -2.22 3.96
C GLY A 66 -30.40 -0.89 4.59
N LYS A 67 -31.23 0.11 4.41
CA LYS A 67 -31.01 1.47 4.95
C LYS A 67 -30.91 1.52 6.47
N LYS A 68 -31.36 0.49 7.19
CA LYS A 68 -31.21 0.42 8.66
C LYS A 68 -29.76 0.35 9.11
N LEU A 69 -28.87 -0.28 8.30
CA LEU A 69 -27.44 -0.44 8.65
C LEU A 69 -26.57 0.70 8.14
N CYS A 70 -26.99 1.42 7.09
CA CYS A 70 -26.30 2.59 6.59
C CYS A 70 -27.33 3.54 5.95
N PRO A 71 -28.04 4.34 6.80
CA PRO A 71 -29.19 5.16 6.38
C PRO A 71 -28.78 6.30 5.45
N ASP A 72 -27.63 6.93 5.71
CA ASP A 72 -27.22 8.18 5.06
C ASP A 72 -26.52 7.95 3.73
N SER A 73 -26.08 6.71 3.45
CA SER A 73 -25.41 6.43 2.17
C SER A 73 -26.38 6.48 0.99
N LYS A 74 -25.95 7.13 -0.08
CA LYS A 74 -26.62 7.15 -1.39
C LYS A 74 -25.71 6.61 -2.48
N GLY A 75 -26.32 6.21 -3.62
CA GLY A 75 -25.56 5.86 -4.81
C GLY A 75 -25.00 7.11 -5.47
N ILE A 76 -23.71 7.13 -5.76
CA ILE A 76 -23.04 8.22 -6.46
C ILE A 76 -22.74 7.80 -7.90
N PRO A 77 -23.02 8.64 -8.92
CA PRO A 77 -22.62 8.37 -10.28
C PRO A 77 -21.10 8.29 -10.41
N GLU A 78 -20.62 7.35 -11.23
CA GLU A 78 -19.17 7.18 -11.48
C GLU A 78 -18.54 8.46 -12.03
N GLN A 79 -19.21 9.11 -12.96
CA GLN A 79 -18.77 10.35 -13.57
C GLN A 79 -18.55 11.47 -12.53
N VAL A 80 -19.38 11.57 -11.49
CA VAL A 80 -19.20 12.57 -10.41
C VAL A 80 -17.91 12.34 -9.64
N ILE A 81 -17.52 11.07 -9.43
CA ILE A 81 -16.27 10.73 -8.76
C ILE A 81 -15.08 11.06 -9.66
N GLU A 82 -15.19 10.82 -10.96
CA GLU A 82 -14.17 11.14 -11.96
C GLU A 82 -13.96 12.67 -12.05
N GLU A 83 -15.03 13.44 -12.13
CA GLU A 83 -15.01 14.91 -12.14
C GLU A 83 -14.40 15.46 -10.84
N ALA A 84 -14.81 14.93 -9.69
CA ALA A 84 -14.26 15.31 -8.39
C ALA A 84 -12.76 15.01 -8.30
N PHE A 85 -12.29 13.91 -8.90
CA PHE A 85 -10.87 13.59 -8.96
C PHE A 85 -10.11 14.63 -9.81
N ILE A 86 -10.60 14.96 -10.99
CA ILE A 86 -9.98 15.96 -11.86
C ILE A 86 -9.83 17.30 -11.13
N GLU A 87 -10.87 17.73 -10.44
CA GLU A 87 -10.86 18.98 -9.68
C GLU A 87 -9.87 18.92 -8.50
N SER A 88 -9.90 17.85 -7.73
CA SER A 88 -8.94 17.62 -6.64
C SER A 88 -7.50 17.58 -7.15
N TYR A 89 -7.26 16.96 -8.31
CA TYR A 89 -5.95 16.92 -8.95
C TYR A 89 -5.50 18.30 -9.41
N ARG A 90 -6.39 19.11 -9.99
CA ARG A 90 -6.09 20.50 -10.38
C ARG A 90 -5.68 21.33 -9.18
N LEU A 91 -6.44 21.25 -8.08
CA LEU A 91 -6.09 21.93 -6.83
C LEU A 91 -4.74 21.49 -6.29
N LEU A 92 -4.45 20.18 -6.36
CA LEU A 92 -3.17 19.64 -5.95
C LEU A 92 -2.00 20.20 -6.78
N CYS A 93 -2.21 20.39 -8.09
CA CYS A 93 -1.18 20.88 -9.01
C CYS A 93 -1.03 22.39 -9.02
N SER A 94 -2.12 23.17 -8.84
CA SER A 94 -2.11 24.63 -9.03
C SER A 94 -1.79 25.42 -7.76
N ASP A 95 -2.37 25.06 -6.62
CA ASP A 95 -2.29 25.88 -5.41
C ASP A 95 -1.22 25.41 -4.41
N ASN A 96 -0.68 24.23 -4.56
CA ASN A 96 0.13 23.59 -3.52
C ASN A 96 1.49 23.08 -3.99
N GLN A 97 2.03 23.55 -5.11
CA GLN A 97 3.35 23.09 -5.57
C GLN A 97 4.45 23.33 -4.53
N GLU A 98 4.43 24.46 -3.83
CA GLU A 98 5.39 24.73 -2.74
C GLU A 98 5.17 23.80 -1.56
N VAL A 99 3.92 23.64 -1.11
CA VAL A 99 3.56 22.73 -0.01
C VAL A 99 3.86 21.28 -0.37
N MET A 100 3.53 20.87 -1.60
CA MET A 100 3.84 19.52 -2.09
C MET A 100 5.35 19.28 -2.21
N ASN A 101 6.11 20.24 -2.73
CA ASN A 101 7.56 20.15 -2.80
C ASN A 101 8.21 20.14 -1.41
N GLU A 102 7.69 20.95 -0.48
CA GLU A 102 8.15 20.92 0.91
C GLU A 102 7.83 19.59 1.58
N PHE A 103 6.63 19.06 1.38
CA PHE A 103 6.21 17.76 1.90
C PHE A 103 7.09 16.63 1.34
N LEU A 104 7.27 16.55 0.02
CA LEU A 104 8.14 15.56 -0.63
C LEU A 104 9.60 15.71 -0.14
N SER A 105 10.08 16.94 0.03
CA SER A 105 11.43 17.20 0.56
C SER A 105 11.58 16.73 2.03
N ARG A 106 10.54 16.91 2.86
CA ARG A 106 10.56 16.40 4.24
C ARG A 106 10.59 14.88 4.29
N ILE A 107 9.79 14.20 3.45
CA ILE A 107 9.81 12.74 3.36
C ILE A 107 11.18 12.27 2.86
N GLU A 108 11.74 12.88 1.82
CA GLU A 108 13.07 12.57 1.32
C GLU A 108 14.16 12.75 2.38
N LYS A 109 14.07 13.80 3.19
CA LYS A 109 15.00 13.99 4.33
C LYS A 109 14.84 12.89 5.38
N THR A 110 13.61 12.48 5.67
CA THR A 110 13.34 11.40 6.63
C THR A 110 13.86 10.05 6.11
N LEU A 111 13.70 9.79 4.79
CA LEU A 111 14.25 8.60 4.12
C LEU A 111 15.75 8.69 3.83
N GLY A 112 16.28 9.91 3.77
CA GLY A 112 17.70 10.20 3.55
C GLY A 112 18.56 10.02 4.79
N ASP A 113 17.96 9.73 5.94
CA ASP A 113 18.70 9.30 7.11
C ASP A 113 19.12 7.83 6.87
N ASP A 114 20.30 7.65 6.23
CA ASP A 114 20.89 6.36 5.83
C ASP A 114 21.24 5.45 7.03
N ALA A 115 20.57 5.66 8.17
CA ALA A 115 20.79 4.88 9.39
C ALA A 115 20.52 3.38 9.17
N ASN A 116 19.40 3.07 8.47
CA ASN A 116 19.05 1.69 8.16
C ASN A 116 20.06 1.05 7.21
N GLU A 117 20.48 1.76 6.18
CA GLU A 117 21.52 1.29 5.24
C GLU A 117 22.87 1.10 5.93
N LYS A 118 23.31 2.04 6.78
CA LYS A 118 24.55 1.91 7.56
C LYS A 118 24.49 0.71 8.49
N ASN A 119 23.38 0.50 9.17
CA ASN A 119 23.19 -0.63 10.07
C ASN A 119 23.12 -1.96 9.30
N TYR A 120 22.49 -1.99 8.14
CA TYR A 120 22.49 -3.14 7.24
C TYR A 120 23.93 -3.52 6.82
N GLN A 121 24.72 -2.55 6.36
CA GLN A 121 26.10 -2.78 5.95
C GLN A 121 26.97 -3.25 7.13
N LYS A 122 26.74 -2.70 8.34
CA LYS A 122 27.42 -3.14 9.57
C LYS A 122 27.07 -4.59 9.90
N ALA A 123 25.79 -4.94 9.95
CA ALA A 123 25.34 -6.31 10.23
C ALA A 123 25.88 -7.30 9.19
N LYS A 124 25.87 -6.94 7.91
CA LYS A 124 26.46 -7.75 6.82
C LYS A 124 27.94 -8.01 7.01
N LYS A 125 28.68 -7.00 7.46
CA LYS A 125 30.11 -7.15 7.78
C LYS A 125 30.35 -8.06 8.99
N GLU A 126 29.51 -7.94 10.02
CA GLU A 126 29.60 -8.79 11.23
C GLU A 126 29.31 -10.25 10.91
N VAL A 127 28.28 -10.56 10.14
CA VAL A 127 27.98 -11.93 9.66
C VAL A 127 29.18 -12.51 8.93
N LYS A 128 29.79 -11.75 8.02
CA LYS A 128 31.00 -12.18 7.30
C LYS A 128 32.17 -12.44 8.25
N GLN A 129 32.40 -11.55 9.22
CA GLN A 129 33.48 -11.68 10.19
C GLN A 129 33.35 -12.94 11.07
N TYR A 130 32.14 -13.22 11.59
CA TYR A 130 31.94 -14.41 12.41
C TYR A 130 32.04 -15.69 11.58
N LYS A 131 31.58 -15.70 10.33
CA LYS A 131 31.79 -16.82 9.42
C LYS A 131 33.29 -17.10 9.17
N GLU A 132 34.09 -16.06 8.97
CA GLU A 132 35.53 -16.18 8.77
C GLU A 132 36.23 -16.62 10.06
N LYS A 133 35.82 -16.13 11.24
CA LYS A 133 36.36 -16.55 12.54
C LYS A 133 36.11 -18.03 12.79
N ARG A 134 34.89 -18.52 12.54
CA ARG A 134 34.58 -19.95 12.66
C ARG A 134 35.41 -20.81 11.72
N LYS A 135 35.58 -20.36 10.47
CA LYS A 135 36.47 -21.06 9.54
C LYS A 135 37.89 -21.14 10.04
N LYS A 136 38.48 -20.03 10.49
CA LYS A 136 39.85 -20.00 11.03
C LYS A 136 40.00 -20.83 12.31
N LEU A 137 38.93 -20.89 13.12
CA LEU A 137 38.91 -21.73 14.32
C LEU A 137 38.92 -23.21 13.95
N LEU A 138 38.15 -23.61 12.93
CA LEU A 138 38.16 -24.97 12.41
C LEU A 138 39.53 -25.35 11.80
N ASP A 139 40.13 -24.45 11.00
CA ASP A 139 41.45 -24.68 10.42
C ASP A 139 42.48 -24.93 11.52
N LYS A 140 42.47 -24.12 12.61
CA LYS A 140 43.38 -24.33 13.77
C LYS A 140 43.15 -25.65 14.50
N TYR A 141 41.90 -26.10 14.61
CA TYR A 141 41.58 -27.38 15.23
C TYR A 141 42.07 -28.55 14.36
N VAL A 142 41.88 -28.47 13.05
CA VAL A 142 42.33 -29.48 12.10
C VAL A 142 43.88 -29.59 12.08
N ASP A 143 44.56 -28.46 12.27
CA ASP A 143 46.05 -28.40 12.34
C ASP A 143 46.59 -28.74 13.73
N ASP A 144 45.83 -29.37 14.62
CA ASP A 144 46.18 -29.71 16.00
C ASP A 144 46.69 -28.51 16.85
N GLY A 145 46.35 -27.28 16.43
CA GLY A 145 46.73 -26.05 17.13
C GLY A 145 45.91 -25.73 18.38
N ILE A 146 44.78 -26.38 18.57
CA ILE A 146 43.89 -26.25 19.74
C ILE A 146 43.25 -27.61 20.08
N ASP A 147 42.95 -27.83 21.35
CA ASP A 147 42.25 -29.03 21.80
C ASP A 147 40.73 -28.95 21.49
N LYS A 148 40.09 -30.11 21.56
CA LYS A 148 38.65 -30.27 21.24
C LYS A 148 37.74 -29.45 22.15
N GLU A 149 38.02 -29.33 23.44
CA GLU A 149 37.22 -28.64 24.42
C GLU A 149 37.25 -27.13 24.15
N THR A 150 38.43 -26.58 23.92
CA THR A 150 38.65 -25.19 23.53
C THR A 150 37.95 -24.88 22.20
N TYR A 151 38.07 -25.77 21.19
CA TYR A 151 37.38 -25.62 19.92
C TYR A 151 35.85 -25.52 20.12
N MET A 152 35.25 -26.48 20.84
CA MET A 152 33.78 -26.53 21.04
C MET A 152 33.27 -25.31 21.81
N SER A 153 33.99 -24.86 22.83
CA SER A 153 33.63 -23.67 23.62
C SER A 153 33.64 -22.40 22.75
N MET A 154 34.70 -22.19 21.97
CA MET A 154 34.84 -21.01 21.11
C MET A 154 33.86 -21.05 19.92
N ASP A 155 33.61 -22.22 19.33
CA ASP A 155 32.68 -22.36 18.23
C ASP A 155 31.23 -22.06 18.69
N ALA A 156 30.83 -22.54 19.87
CA ALA A 156 29.55 -22.24 20.46
C ALA A 156 29.34 -20.73 20.70
N GLU A 157 30.37 -20.04 21.21
CA GLU A 157 30.37 -18.60 21.38
C GLU A 157 30.18 -17.85 20.03
N TYR A 158 30.95 -18.26 19.02
CA TYR A 158 30.86 -17.66 17.69
C TYR A 158 29.55 -17.97 16.98
N GLU A 159 28.96 -19.14 17.23
CA GLU A 159 27.63 -19.50 16.70
C GLU A 159 26.53 -18.58 17.22
N VAL A 160 26.53 -18.31 18.53
CA VAL A 160 25.56 -17.38 19.14
C VAL A 160 25.72 -15.98 18.50
N LYS A 161 26.95 -15.47 18.43
CA LYS A 161 27.22 -14.15 17.83
C LYS A 161 26.86 -14.09 16.33
N TYR A 162 27.10 -15.18 15.62
CA TYR A 162 26.71 -15.30 14.21
C TYR A 162 25.19 -15.26 14.03
N ALA A 163 24.44 -16.00 14.87
CA ALA A 163 23.00 -16.02 14.84
C ALA A 163 22.37 -14.65 15.16
N GLU A 164 22.93 -13.95 16.16
CA GLU A 164 22.53 -12.58 16.50
C GLU A 164 22.78 -11.61 15.34
N ALA A 165 23.97 -11.65 14.73
CA ALA A 165 24.31 -10.81 13.58
C ALA A 165 23.43 -11.13 12.36
N GLN A 166 23.05 -12.40 12.16
CA GLN A 166 22.16 -12.80 11.08
C GLN A 166 20.74 -12.28 11.30
N SER A 167 20.20 -12.36 12.52
CA SER A 167 18.90 -11.78 12.87
C SER A 167 18.87 -10.26 12.63
N GLN A 168 19.95 -9.56 13.00
CA GLN A 168 20.07 -8.13 12.76
C GLN A 168 20.12 -7.81 11.25
N LEU A 169 20.85 -8.60 10.48
CA LEU A 169 20.92 -8.45 9.02
C LEU A 169 19.54 -8.58 8.38
N GLU A 170 18.79 -9.62 8.71
CA GLU A 170 17.42 -9.83 8.20
C GLU A 170 16.45 -8.69 8.60
N TYR A 171 16.60 -8.18 9.82
CA TYR A 171 15.80 -7.05 10.28
C TYR A 171 16.08 -5.78 9.44
N TYR A 172 17.36 -5.40 9.29
CA TYR A 172 17.71 -4.19 8.54
C TYR A 172 17.49 -4.35 7.04
N GLU A 173 17.63 -5.54 6.48
CA GLU A 173 17.31 -5.82 5.08
C GLU A 173 15.84 -5.49 4.77
N LYS A 174 14.91 -5.89 5.64
CA LYS A 174 13.49 -5.56 5.49
C LYS A 174 13.22 -4.05 5.60
N GLN A 175 13.93 -3.35 6.49
CA GLN A 175 13.80 -1.89 6.61
C GLN A 175 14.28 -1.18 5.34
N VAL A 176 15.47 -1.53 4.84
CA VAL A 176 16.04 -0.96 3.60
C VAL A 176 15.13 -1.22 2.39
N GLN A 177 14.58 -2.43 2.25
CA GLN A 177 13.63 -2.73 1.17
C GLN A 177 12.35 -1.90 1.27
N GLY A 178 11.86 -1.64 2.49
CA GLY A 178 10.73 -0.75 2.76
C GLY A 178 11.02 0.68 2.32
N ASP A 179 12.16 1.21 2.70
CA ASP A 179 12.61 2.57 2.35
C ASP A 179 12.77 2.75 0.83
N ASP A 180 13.36 1.78 0.14
CA ASP A 180 13.50 1.79 -1.32
C ASP A 180 12.15 1.74 -2.04
N SER A 181 11.22 0.94 -1.54
CA SER A 181 9.86 0.87 -2.06
C SER A 181 9.15 2.22 -1.94
N LEU A 182 9.29 2.88 -0.80
CA LEU A 182 8.70 4.19 -0.54
C LEU A 182 9.33 5.27 -1.43
N ARG A 183 10.67 5.29 -1.57
CA ARG A 183 11.38 6.21 -2.49
C ARG A 183 10.87 6.08 -3.93
N LYS A 184 10.74 4.86 -4.45
CA LYS A 184 10.20 4.60 -5.80
C LYS A 184 8.76 5.10 -5.97
N ARG A 185 7.92 4.94 -4.92
CA ARG A 185 6.54 5.44 -4.94
C ARG A 185 6.49 6.96 -4.98
N ILE A 186 7.31 7.65 -4.19
CA ILE A 186 7.42 9.12 -4.17
C ILE A 186 7.93 9.64 -5.51
N GLU A 187 8.95 9.00 -6.08
CA GLU A 187 9.48 9.38 -7.39
C GLU A 187 8.43 9.18 -8.50
N GLY A 188 7.69 8.07 -8.47
CA GLY A 188 6.56 7.82 -9.37
C GLY A 188 5.48 8.89 -9.22
N PHE A 189 5.12 9.25 -8.00
CA PHE A 189 4.16 10.32 -7.70
C PHE A 189 4.64 11.68 -8.23
N ARG A 190 5.89 12.05 -7.94
CA ARG A 190 6.49 13.30 -8.45
C ARG A 190 6.49 13.34 -9.99
N LYS A 191 6.89 12.25 -10.63
CA LYS A 191 6.89 12.14 -12.10
C LYS A 191 5.49 12.32 -12.69
N THR A 192 4.48 11.70 -12.09
CA THR A 192 3.08 11.82 -12.52
C THR A 192 2.59 13.26 -12.39
N LEU A 193 2.86 13.92 -11.26
CA LEU A 193 2.52 15.34 -11.07
C LEU A 193 3.21 16.27 -12.09
N THR A 194 4.49 16.00 -12.39
CA THR A 194 5.26 16.86 -13.32
C THR A 194 4.83 16.64 -14.78
N GLN A 195 4.47 15.39 -15.16
CA GLN A 195 4.09 15.08 -16.54
C GLN A 195 2.65 15.45 -16.87
N ASN A 196 1.74 15.41 -15.90
CA ASN A 196 0.30 15.59 -16.08
C ASN A 196 -0.22 16.82 -15.30
N GLN A 197 0.41 17.98 -15.54
CA GLN A 197 0.04 19.25 -14.85
C GLN A 197 -1.41 19.67 -15.09
N VAL A 198 -2.02 19.25 -16.20
CA VAL A 198 -3.43 19.54 -16.52
C VAL A 198 -4.11 18.24 -16.96
N LEU A 199 -5.09 17.79 -16.18
CA LEU A 199 -6.01 16.73 -16.59
C LEU A 199 -7.30 17.38 -17.08
N GLU A 200 -7.62 17.21 -18.36
CA GLU A 200 -8.90 17.63 -18.94
C GLU A 200 -9.97 16.53 -18.76
N GLU A 201 -9.54 15.27 -18.82
CA GLU A 201 -10.39 14.09 -18.67
C GLU A 201 -9.80 13.14 -17.61
N PHE A 202 -10.65 12.23 -17.11
CA PHE A 202 -10.23 11.23 -16.13
C PHE A 202 -9.25 10.23 -16.73
N ASP A 203 -8.03 10.22 -16.22
CA ASP A 203 -7.01 9.22 -16.56
C ASP A 203 -6.87 8.18 -15.44
N ARG A 204 -7.21 6.95 -15.78
CA ARG A 204 -7.15 5.82 -14.85
C ARG A 204 -5.72 5.54 -14.35
N ALA A 205 -4.71 5.65 -15.22
CA ALA A 205 -3.33 5.34 -14.85
C ALA A 205 -2.80 6.39 -13.86
N VAL A 206 -3.11 7.66 -14.09
CA VAL A 206 -2.81 8.75 -13.16
C VAL A 206 -3.52 8.50 -11.84
N PHE A 207 -4.82 8.25 -11.86
CA PHE A 207 -5.61 7.98 -10.65
C PHE A 207 -5.02 6.82 -9.83
N GLU A 208 -4.81 5.65 -10.44
CA GLU A 208 -4.26 4.46 -9.76
C GLU A 208 -2.82 4.66 -9.26
N SER A 209 -2.05 5.55 -9.89
CA SER A 209 -0.67 5.83 -9.47
C SER A 209 -0.60 6.65 -8.19
N ILE A 210 -1.53 7.59 -7.97
CA ILE A 210 -1.45 8.57 -6.88
C ILE A 210 -2.49 8.40 -5.78
N VAL A 211 -3.65 7.76 -6.06
CA VAL A 211 -4.71 7.59 -5.07
C VAL A 211 -4.57 6.24 -4.36
N GLU A 212 -4.59 6.29 -3.04
CA GLU A 212 -4.63 5.10 -2.18
C GLU A 212 -6.06 4.67 -1.90
N LYS A 213 -6.93 5.63 -1.60
CA LYS A 213 -8.31 5.37 -1.19
C LYS A 213 -9.24 6.53 -1.59
N VAL A 214 -10.50 6.19 -1.87
CA VAL A 214 -11.59 7.13 -2.08
C VAL A 214 -12.66 6.88 -1.02
N ILE A 215 -13.07 7.93 -0.32
CA ILE A 215 -14.15 7.86 0.68
C ILE A 215 -15.35 8.64 0.12
N VAL A 216 -16.51 7.99 0.07
CA VAL A 216 -17.75 8.60 -0.43
C VAL A 216 -18.77 8.73 0.69
N GLY A 217 -19.30 9.92 0.82
CA GLY A 217 -20.16 10.35 1.92
C GLY A 217 -19.35 10.66 3.18
N GLY A 218 -20.03 11.17 4.16
CA GLY A 218 -19.48 11.54 5.46
C GLY A 218 -20.29 12.64 6.10
N TYR A 219 -19.74 13.18 7.17
CA TYR A 219 -20.35 14.31 7.87
C TYR A 219 -19.54 15.58 7.57
N ASP A 220 -20.19 16.72 7.54
CA ASP A 220 -19.54 18.02 7.53
C ASP A 220 -19.06 18.41 8.94
N ASP A 221 -18.45 19.58 9.08
CA ASP A 221 -17.93 20.08 10.34
C ASP A 221 -19.05 20.38 11.37
N ASP A 222 -20.28 20.59 10.88
CA ASP A 222 -21.47 20.82 11.70
C ASP A 222 -22.21 19.50 12.05
N GLY A 223 -21.69 18.36 11.58
CA GLY A 223 -22.26 17.02 11.82
C GLY A 223 -23.42 16.66 10.90
N ASN A 224 -23.69 17.42 9.83
CA ASN A 224 -24.72 17.08 8.86
C ASN A 224 -24.22 16.02 7.88
N ALA A 225 -25.08 15.07 7.53
CA ALA A 225 -24.74 14.03 6.58
C ALA A 225 -24.68 14.57 5.14
N ASP A 226 -23.51 14.48 4.51
CA ASP A 226 -23.33 14.72 3.09
C ASP A 226 -23.02 13.40 2.35
N PRO A 227 -24.04 12.81 1.69
CA PRO A 227 -23.86 11.54 0.98
C PRO A 227 -23.06 11.64 -0.32
N TYR A 228 -22.76 12.84 -0.79
CA TYR A 228 -22.03 13.11 -2.03
C TYR A 228 -20.63 13.68 -1.80
N LYS A 229 -20.22 13.90 -0.56
CA LYS A 229 -18.84 14.26 -0.21
C LYS A 229 -17.90 13.20 -0.76
N VAL A 230 -16.86 13.62 -1.49
CA VAL A 230 -15.81 12.73 -2.00
C VAL A 230 -14.48 13.18 -1.43
N THR A 231 -13.80 12.26 -0.77
CA THR A 231 -12.47 12.51 -0.19
C THR A 231 -11.48 11.55 -0.83
N PHE A 232 -10.39 12.09 -1.39
CA PHE A 232 -9.29 11.31 -1.93
C PHE A 232 -8.14 11.26 -0.92
N ILE A 233 -7.67 10.05 -0.62
CA ILE A 233 -6.46 9.83 0.15
C ILE A 233 -5.37 9.50 -0.85
N TYR A 234 -4.35 10.34 -0.91
CA TYR A 234 -3.22 10.18 -1.82
C TYR A 234 -2.12 9.33 -1.19
N LYS A 235 -1.37 8.62 -2.03
CA LYS A 235 -0.24 7.75 -1.63
C LYS A 235 0.95 8.60 -1.20
N THR A 236 0.91 9.10 0.00
CA THR A 236 1.96 9.98 0.56
C THR A 236 2.92 9.28 1.53
N GLY A 237 2.66 8.03 1.86
CA GLY A 237 3.52 7.30 2.79
C GLY A 237 3.01 5.89 3.03
#